data_79c1887bb15b05b888eb8c4470c4f8e0
#
_entry.id   79c1887bb15b05b888eb8c4470c4f8e0
#
_cell.length_a   1.000
_cell.length_b   1.000
_cell.length_c   1.000
_cell.angle_alpha   90.00
_cell.angle_beta   90.00
_cell.angle_gamma   90.00
#
_symmetry.space_group_name_H-M   'P 1'
#
loop_
_entity.id
_entity.type
_entity.pdbx_description
1 polymer ?
#
loop_
_entity_poly.entity_id
_entity_poly.type
_entity_poly.pdbx_seq_one_letter_code
_entity_poly.pdbx_strand_id
1 'polypeptide(L)'
;MEGKTNVISLFDPWKSKLCTCPKKYSFNPYTGCSHACIYCYISSYIRDPFKARLKKHILRNLIKEVEKVDTYISMANSGDAYTPEEKKNMVTRKCLEIFKEKNVPVLIITKSDMVKRDVDLLKQMNAGVSITITTLSNGKARKAEPNAPPPDKRIEALSILAEEGIPCSVRIDPIIPDFNDDEIEEIVSTVSPFVKHVVASTLKPRRDAFERLKRIIDIEKYEWQRIGNSFYLPQELRNFYLERVEKACRKNNLSFGACREGYKFYGKTCDGSHLIFSK
;
A
#
# COMPACT_ATOMS: atom_id res chain seq x y z
N MET A 1 2.71 -8.41 -34.15
CA MET A 1 1.50 -8.11 -33.35
C MET A 1 1.95 -7.70 -31.96
N GLU A 2 1.98 -6.41 -31.67
CA GLU A 2 2.24 -5.93 -30.30
C GLU A 2 1.09 -6.39 -29.41
N GLY A 3 1.38 -7.29 -28.46
CA GLY A 3 0.38 -7.75 -27.51
C GLY A 3 -0.23 -6.57 -26.76
N LYS A 4 -1.54 -6.43 -26.80
CA LYS A 4 -2.32 -5.46 -26.01
C LYS A 4 -2.06 -5.72 -24.53
N THR A 5 -1.10 -5.06 -23.95
CA THR A 5 -0.92 -5.04 -22.49
C THR A 5 -1.90 -4.02 -21.91
N ASN A 6 -2.97 -4.50 -21.30
CA ASN A 6 -3.89 -3.65 -20.56
C ASN A 6 -3.13 -2.97 -19.42
N VAL A 7 -3.25 -1.65 -19.31
CA VAL A 7 -2.64 -0.86 -18.23
C VAL A 7 -3.55 -0.74 -17.01
N ILE A 8 -4.87 -0.84 -17.23
CA ILE A 8 -5.90 -0.97 -16.19
C ILE A 8 -6.41 -2.41 -16.21
N SER A 9 -6.38 -3.08 -15.08
CA SER A 9 -6.91 -4.44 -14.93
C SER A 9 -7.84 -4.53 -13.74
N LEU A 10 -8.91 -5.33 -13.85
CA LEU A 10 -9.72 -5.67 -12.68
C LEU A 10 -8.79 -6.28 -11.62
N PHE A 11 -8.88 -5.78 -10.40
CA PHE A 11 -8.06 -6.30 -9.31
C PHE A 11 -8.57 -7.70 -8.95
N ASP A 12 -7.76 -8.69 -9.30
CA ASP A 12 -7.92 -10.05 -8.82
C ASP A 12 -6.79 -10.32 -7.82
N PRO A 13 -7.06 -10.40 -6.52
CA PRO A 13 -6.04 -10.67 -5.50
C PRO A 13 -5.54 -12.12 -5.55
N TRP A 14 -5.28 -12.63 -6.77
CA TRP A 14 -4.88 -14.01 -7.08
C TRP A 14 -5.84 -15.07 -6.49
N LYS A 15 -7.13 -14.76 -6.52
CA LYS A 15 -8.19 -15.63 -5.98
C LYS A 15 -7.91 -16.07 -4.54
N SER A 16 -7.26 -15.21 -3.77
CA SER A 16 -6.97 -15.49 -2.36
C SER A 16 -8.26 -15.60 -1.56
N LYS A 17 -8.47 -16.75 -0.94
CA LYS A 17 -9.62 -17.00 -0.05
C LYS A 17 -9.73 -16.03 1.12
N LEU A 18 -8.60 -15.40 1.49
CA LEU A 18 -8.54 -14.44 2.60
C LEU A 18 -8.72 -12.99 2.17
N CYS A 19 -8.93 -12.73 0.87
CA CYS A 19 -9.14 -11.37 0.40
C CYS A 19 -10.59 -10.95 0.53
N THR A 20 -10.81 -9.78 1.15
CA THR A 20 -12.12 -9.14 1.35
C THR A 20 -12.22 -7.80 0.64
N CYS A 21 -11.31 -7.53 -0.32
CA CYS A 21 -11.34 -6.28 -1.06
C CYS A 21 -12.65 -6.08 -1.83
N PRO A 22 -13.22 -4.88 -1.84
CA PRO A 22 -14.31 -4.55 -2.75
C PRO A 22 -13.84 -4.60 -4.22
N LYS A 23 -14.80 -4.66 -5.16
CA LYS A 23 -14.51 -4.57 -6.60
C LYS A 23 -13.74 -3.29 -6.88
N LYS A 24 -12.61 -3.40 -7.56
CA LYS A 24 -11.73 -2.28 -7.92
C LYS A 24 -10.85 -2.63 -9.11
N TYR A 25 -10.28 -1.62 -9.70
CA TYR A 25 -9.25 -1.79 -10.72
C TYR A 25 -7.86 -1.52 -10.16
N SER A 26 -6.88 -2.20 -10.71
CA SER A 26 -5.47 -1.98 -10.40
C SER A 26 -4.79 -1.21 -11.53
N PHE A 27 -4.01 -0.21 -11.16
CA PHE A 27 -3.20 0.59 -12.06
C PHE A 27 -1.86 0.91 -11.42
N ASN A 28 -0.79 0.89 -12.21
CA ASN A 28 0.51 1.41 -11.81
C ASN A 28 1.27 1.87 -13.07
N PRO A 29 1.80 3.09 -13.13
CA PRO A 29 2.58 3.57 -14.27
C PRO A 29 3.92 2.85 -14.45
N TYR A 30 4.42 2.20 -13.40
CA TYR A 30 5.71 1.51 -13.39
C TYR A 30 5.57 0.00 -13.28
N THR A 31 6.57 -0.72 -13.78
CA THR A 31 6.84 -2.14 -13.49
C THR A 31 8.08 -2.21 -12.60
N GLY A 32 8.00 -2.95 -11.48
CA GLY A 32 9.02 -2.93 -10.44
C GLY A 32 8.89 -1.71 -9.52
N CYS A 33 9.74 -1.64 -8.49
CA CYS A 33 9.73 -0.56 -7.50
C CYS A 33 11.12 -0.38 -6.89
N SER A 34 11.71 0.80 -7.06
CA SER A 34 13.07 1.08 -6.58
C SER A 34 13.15 1.38 -5.08
N HIS A 35 12.05 1.36 -4.32
CA HIS A 35 12.09 1.37 -2.85
C HIS A 35 12.80 0.13 -2.30
N ALA A 36 12.79 -0.98 -3.05
CA ALA A 36 13.56 -2.20 -2.78
C ALA A 36 13.32 -2.83 -1.40
N CYS A 37 12.09 -2.76 -0.88
CA CYS A 37 11.76 -3.34 0.41
C CYS A 37 12.11 -4.83 0.45
N ILE A 38 12.82 -5.28 1.50
CA ILE A 38 13.33 -6.65 1.60
C ILE A 38 12.23 -7.71 1.71
N TYR A 39 11.08 -7.36 2.25
CA TYR A 39 9.90 -8.23 2.39
C TYR A 39 8.98 -8.23 1.16
N CYS A 40 9.32 -7.47 0.11
CA CYS A 40 8.40 -7.24 -1.00
C CYS A 40 8.15 -8.51 -1.81
N TYR A 41 6.87 -8.80 -2.03
CA TYR A 41 6.43 -10.01 -2.73
C TYR A 41 6.52 -9.92 -4.26
N ILE A 42 6.71 -8.70 -4.82
CA ILE A 42 6.82 -8.54 -6.28
C ILE A 42 8.04 -9.23 -6.86
N SER A 43 9.06 -9.46 -6.07
CA SER A 43 10.29 -10.17 -6.44
C SER A 43 10.05 -11.61 -6.92
N SER A 44 8.93 -12.21 -6.55
CA SER A 44 8.61 -13.58 -6.94
C SER A 44 8.02 -13.72 -8.35
N TYR A 45 7.66 -12.61 -9.03
CA TYR A 45 7.01 -12.65 -10.36
C TYR A 45 7.37 -11.48 -11.29
N ILE A 46 8.08 -10.47 -10.79
CA ILE A 46 8.57 -9.37 -11.64
C ILE A 46 10.07 -9.56 -11.87
N ARG A 47 10.49 -9.61 -13.13
CA ARG A 47 11.90 -9.58 -13.50
C ARG A 47 12.51 -8.22 -13.12
N ASP A 48 13.70 -8.21 -12.52
CA ASP A 48 14.38 -7.01 -12.00
C ASP A 48 13.43 -6.17 -11.09
N PRO A 49 12.88 -6.78 -10.01
CA PRO A 49 11.74 -6.22 -9.28
C PRO A 49 12.07 -4.90 -8.59
N PHE A 50 13.33 -4.68 -8.22
CA PHE A 50 13.79 -3.51 -7.48
C PHE A 50 14.35 -2.40 -8.39
N LYS A 51 14.07 -2.49 -9.69
CA LYS A 51 14.35 -1.46 -10.68
C LYS A 51 13.05 -1.02 -11.34
N ALA A 52 12.56 0.15 -10.98
CA ALA A 52 11.34 0.68 -11.58
C ALA A 52 11.58 1.05 -13.04
N ARG A 53 10.66 0.63 -13.88
CA ARG A 53 10.67 0.89 -15.33
C ARG A 53 9.32 1.45 -15.74
N LEU A 54 9.32 2.60 -16.38
CA LEU A 54 8.11 3.20 -16.94
C LEU A 54 7.49 2.26 -17.98
N LYS A 55 6.19 2.02 -17.88
CA LYS A 55 5.45 1.23 -18.86
C LYS A 55 5.37 1.98 -20.20
N LYS A 56 5.65 1.28 -21.29
CA LYS A 56 5.57 1.86 -22.64
C LYS A 56 4.16 2.38 -22.94
N HIS A 57 4.08 3.55 -23.56
CA HIS A 57 2.81 4.16 -24.00
C HIS A 57 1.75 4.30 -22.91
N ILE A 58 2.15 4.41 -21.65
CA ILE A 58 1.25 4.37 -20.48
C ILE A 58 0.10 5.39 -20.58
N LEU A 59 0.37 6.64 -20.93
CA LEU A 59 -0.65 7.68 -21.02
C LEU A 59 -1.65 7.43 -22.16
N ARG A 60 -1.12 7.05 -23.35
CA ARG A 60 -1.98 6.70 -24.49
C ARG A 60 -2.91 5.52 -24.19
N ASN A 61 -2.38 4.50 -23.51
CA ASN A 61 -3.18 3.33 -23.15
C ASN A 61 -4.16 3.64 -22.02
N LEU A 62 -3.75 4.48 -21.06
CA LEU A 62 -4.62 4.94 -19.99
C LEU A 62 -5.86 5.67 -20.54
N ILE A 63 -5.69 6.65 -21.44
CA ILE A 63 -6.79 7.37 -22.07
C ILE A 63 -7.79 6.43 -22.75
N LYS A 64 -7.30 5.35 -23.38
CA LYS A 64 -8.16 4.36 -24.07
C LYS A 64 -8.92 3.41 -23.13
N GLU A 65 -8.37 3.19 -21.93
CA GLU A 65 -8.88 2.16 -21.02
C GLU A 65 -9.66 2.72 -19.84
N VAL A 66 -9.46 4.00 -19.51
CA VAL A 66 -10.02 4.62 -18.32
C VAL A 66 -11.55 4.63 -18.31
N GLU A 67 -12.20 4.69 -19.48
CA GLU A 67 -13.67 4.67 -19.61
C GLU A 67 -14.32 3.33 -19.22
N LYS A 68 -13.53 2.27 -19.08
CA LYS A 68 -14.00 0.95 -18.62
C LYS A 68 -14.15 0.85 -17.09
N VAL A 69 -13.69 1.88 -16.37
CA VAL A 69 -13.67 1.87 -14.92
C VAL A 69 -15.06 2.25 -14.38
N ASP A 70 -15.75 1.30 -13.81
CA ASP A 70 -17.09 1.44 -13.24
C ASP A 70 -17.12 1.58 -11.71
N THR A 71 -15.94 1.64 -11.07
CA THR A 71 -15.79 1.82 -9.63
C THR A 71 -14.57 2.71 -9.34
N TYR A 72 -13.58 2.26 -8.63
CA TYR A 72 -12.37 3.03 -8.36
C TYR A 72 -11.10 2.32 -8.80
N ILE A 73 -10.05 3.11 -8.98
CA ILE A 73 -8.70 2.60 -9.20
C ILE A 73 -7.95 2.57 -7.88
N SER A 74 -7.43 1.38 -7.53
CA SER A 74 -6.40 1.24 -6.51
C SER A 74 -5.03 1.33 -7.18
N MET A 75 -4.36 2.45 -6.98
CA MET A 75 -3.06 2.71 -7.60
C MET A 75 -1.95 2.07 -6.79
N ALA A 76 -1.06 1.36 -7.50
CA ALA A 76 0.16 0.78 -6.95
C ALA A 76 -0.01 -0.44 -6.03
N ASN A 77 -0.90 -1.38 -6.38
CA ASN A 77 -1.00 -2.66 -5.66
C ASN A 77 0.26 -3.55 -5.82
N SER A 78 1.04 -3.38 -6.88
CA SER A 78 2.24 -4.19 -7.20
C SER A 78 3.43 -3.30 -7.52
N GLY A 79 3.81 -2.46 -6.58
CA GLY A 79 4.89 -1.48 -6.72
C GLY A 79 4.56 -0.20 -5.99
N ASP A 80 5.12 0.91 -6.42
CA ASP A 80 4.80 2.24 -5.94
C ASP A 80 4.73 3.21 -7.14
N ALA A 81 3.68 4.03 -7.18
CA ALA A 81 3.51 5.02 -8.25
C ALA A 81 4.44 6.22 -8.04
N TYR A 82 4.92 6.43 -6.82
CA TYR A 82 5.88 7.47 -6.45
C TYR A 82 7.25 6.87 -6.13
N THR A 83 7.66 5.86 -6.90
CA THR A 83 9.04 5.34 -6.89
C THR A 83 10.05 6.47 -7.19
N PRO A 84 11.32 6.39 -6.77
CA PRO A 84 12.30 7.49 -6.94
C PRO A 84 12.39 8.08 -8.35
N GLU A 85 12.20 7.26 -9.39
CA GLU A 85 12.20 7.69 -10.79
C GLU A 85 11.07 8.68 -11.13
N GLU A 86 10.00 8.68 -10.36
CA GLU A 86 8.85 9.57 -10.55
C GLU A 86 9.23 11.05 -10.32
N LYS A 87 10.26 11.31 -9.52
CA LYS A 87 10.80 12.66 -9.33
C LYS A 87 11.18 13.32 -10.67
N LYS A 88 11.73 12.51 -11.60
CA LYS A 88 12.15 12.96 -12.93
C LYS A 88 11.03 12.79 -13.96
N ASN A 89 10.33 11.67 -13.91
CA ASN A 89 9.41 11.28 -14.98
C ASN A 89 8.08 12.04 -14.96
N MET A 90 7.60 12.45 -13.79
CA MET A 90 6.33 13.17 -13.60
C MET A 90 5.11 12.48 -14.24
N VAL A 91 5.15 11.15 -14.39
CA VAL A 91 4.12 10.40 -15.11
C VAL A 91 2.93 10.08 -14.24
N THR A 92 3.14 9.85 -12.95
CA THR A 92 2.05 9.65 -11.98
C THR A 92 1.13 10.87 -11.96
N ARG A 93 1.70 12.08 -11.93
CA ARG A 93 0.93 13.33 -12.02
C ARG A 93 0.08 13.40 -13.29
N LYS A 94 0.66 13.09 -14.45
CA LYS A 94 -0.08 13.06 -15.73
C LYS A 94 -1.20 12.01 -15.74
N CYS A 95 -1.00 10.88 -15.07
CA CYS A 95 -2.05 9.89 -14.91
C CYS A 95 -3.19 10.40 -14.01
N LEU A 96 -2.87 11.12 -12.94
CA LEU A 96 -3.87 11.75 -12.07
C LEU A 96 -4.68 12.84 -12.81
N GLU A 97 -4.03 13.61 -13.68
CA GLU A 97 -4.73 14.59 -14.55
C GLU A 97 -5.78 13.91 -15.43
N ILE A 98 -5.45 12.75 -16.03
CA ILE A 98 -6.39 11.95 -16.83
C ILE A 98 -7.53 11.41 -15.94
N PHE A 99 -7.23 10.86 -14.76
CA PHE A 99 -8.27 10.38 -13.85
C PHE A 99 -9.19 11.50 -13.37
N LYS A 100 -8.65 12.68 -13.12
CA LYS A 100 -9.42 13.89 -12.79
C LYS A 100 -10.37 14.27 -13.93
N GLU A 101 -9.85 14.40 -15.15
CA GLU A 101 -10.63 14.73 -16.36
C GLU A 101 -11.80 13.75 -16.58
N LYS A 102 -11.54 12.46 -16.35
CA LYS A 102 -12.53 11.38 -16.51
C LYS A 102 -13.37 11.12 -15.26
N ASN A 103 -13.20 11.93 -14.21
CA ASN A 103 -13.91 11.80 -12.92
C ASN A 103 -13.82 10.39 -12.30
N VAL A 104 -12.68 9.72 -12.43
CA VAL A 104 -12.45 8.38 -11.90
C VAL A 104 -11.92 8.46 -10.46
N PRO A 105 -12.58 7.82 -9.49
CA PRO A 105 -12.11 7.79 -8.11
C PRO A 105 -10.80 6.99 -7.98
N VAL A 106 -9.87 7.48 -7.15
CA VAL A 106 -8.53 6.86 -6.99
C VAL A 106 -8.16 6.69 -5.53
N LEU A 107 -7.75 5.49 -5.14
CA LEU A 107 -7.06 5.21 -3.88
C LEU A 107 -5.57 4.99 -4.18
N ILE A 108 -4.73 5.91 -3.73
CA ILE A 108 -3.27 5.84 -3.89
C ILE A 108 -2.67 5.09 -2.71
N ILE A 109 -1.86 4.06 -2.98
CA ILE A 109 -1.11 3.33 -1.95
C ILE A 109 0.38 3.60 -2.19
N THR A 110 1.06 4.20 -1.20
CA THR A 110 2.47 4.58 -1.37
C THR A 110 3.27 4.51 -0.07
N LYS A 111 4.59 4.40 -0.19
CA LYS A 111 5.58 4.66 0.86
C LYS A 111 6.27 6.01 0.69
N SER A 112 5.94 6.73 -0.38
CA SER A 112 6.64 7.96 -0.74
C SER A 112 5.95 9.19 -0.19
N ASP A 113 6.73 10.10 0.39
CA ASP A 113 6.30 11.45 0.75
C ASP A 113 6.10 12.35 -0.48
N MET A 114 6.55 11.91 -1.66
CA MET A 114 6.39 12.65 -2.91
C MET A 114 4.92 12.85 -3.31
N VAL A 115 3.99 12.06 -2.77
CA VAL A 115 2.55 12.22 -3.03
C VAL A 115 2.04 13.62 -2.67
N LYS A 116 2.67 14.30 -1.71
CA LYS A 116 2.35 15.70 -1.34
C LYS A 116 2.56 16.70 -2.48
N ARG A 117 3.40 16.38 -3.49
CA ARG A 117 3.58 17.19 -4.70
C ARG A 117 2.27 17.40 -5.47
N ASP A 118 1.39 16.41 -5.44
CA ASP A 118 0.18 16.37 -6.27
C ASP A 118 -1.10 16.73 -5.49
N VAL A 119 -0.95 17.38 -4.33
CA VAL A 119 -2.05 17.86 -3.46
C VAL A 119 -3.07 18.70 -4.23
N ASP A 120 -2.60 19.61 -5.09
CA ASP A 120 -3.42 20.47 -5.91
C ASP A 120 -4.39 19.72 -6.83
N LEU A 121 -3.99 18.56 -7.35
CA LEU A 121 -4.85 17.67 -8.12
C LEU A 121 -5.79 16.86 -7.22
N LEU A 122 -5.24 16.27 -6.15
CA LEU A 122 -5.97 15.37 -5.25
C LEU A 122 -7.15 16.09 -4.57
N LYS A 123 -7.02 17.36 -4.24
CA LYS A 123 -8.12 18.20 -3.70
C LYS A 123 -9.32 18.30 -4.63
N GLN A 124 -9.10 18.21 -5.93
CA GLN A 124 -10.09 18.38 -6.98
C GLN A 124 -10.65 17.04 -7.48
N MET A 125 -10.29 15.94 -6.84
CA MET A 125 -10.66 14.57 -7.24
C MET A 125 -11.40 13.83 -6.13
N ASN A 126 -12.14 12.80 -6.48
CA ASN A 126 -12.53 11.74 -5.55
C ASN A 126 -11.32 10.85 -5.29
N ALA A 127 -10.39 11.34 -4.47
CA ALA A 127 -9.13 10.66 -4.19
C ALA A 127 -8.92 10.49 -2.70
N GLY A 128 -8.21 9.41 -2.34
CA GLY A 128 -7.69 9.17 -1.01
C GLY A 128 -6.28 8.62 -1.08
N VAL A 129 -5.53 8.84 -0.01
CA VAL A 129 -4.12 8.41 0.07
C VAL A 129 -3.94 7.46 1.25
N SER A 130 -3.32 6.32 0.99
CA SER A 130 -2.96 5.31 1.97
C SER A 130 -1.44 5.23 2.07
N ILE A 131 -0.85 5.87 3.09
CA ILE A 131 0.60 5.84 3.30
C ILE A 131 0.99 4.67 4.18
N THR A 132 2.03 3.94 3.77
CA THR A 132 2.56 2.83 4.57
C THR A 132 3.59 3.34 5.58
N ILE A 133 3.32 3.11 6.86
CA ILE A 133 4.23 3.33 7.99
C ILE A 133 4.43 1.98 8.68
N THR A 134 5.56 1.34 8.44
CA THR A 134 5.87 0.03 9.04
C THR A 134 6.60 0.15 10.36
N THR A 135 7.25 1.27 10.61
CA THR A 135 8.01 1.56 11.84
C THR A 135 8.17 3.08 11.97
N LEU A 136 8.37 3.57 13.19
CA LEU A 136 8.73 4.97 13.46
C LEU A 136 10.26 5.16 13.52
N SER A 137 11.01 4.06 13.63
CA SER A 137 12.47 4.07 13.69
C SER A 137 13.11 4.21 12.30
N ASN A 138 13.85 5.30 12.08
CA ASN A 138 14.65 5.48 10.87
C ASN A 138 15.68 4.35 10.66
N GLY A 139 16.20 3.78 11.74
CA GLY A 139 17.14 2.67 11.70
C GLY A 139 16.50 1.38 11.21
N LYS A 140 15.32 1.02 11.75
CA LYS A 140 14.53 -0.14 11.29
C LYS A 140 14.06 0.07 9.85
N ALA A 141 13.54 1.26 9.52
CA ALA A 141 13.07 1.58 8.15
C ALA A 141 14.19 1.39 7.12
N ARG A 142 15.39 1.90 7.38
CA ARG A 142 16.54 1.75 6.47
C ARG A 142 16.93 0.29 6.23
N LYS A 143 16.78 -0.57 7.24
CA LYS A 143 17.05 -2.01 7.11
C LYS A 143 15.99 -2.73 6.28
N ALA A 144 14.72 -2.40 6.46
CA ALA A 144 13.59 -3.09 5.81
C ALA A 144 13.20 -2.48 4.46
N GLU A 145 13.38 -1.17 4.28
CA GLU A 145 12.88 -0.36 3.15
C GLU A 145 13.97 0.61 2.66
N PRO A 146 15.12 0.11 2.17
CA PRO A 146 16.38 0.85 2.05
C PRO A 146 16.31 2.12 1.21
N ASN A 147 15.45 2.18 0.22
CA ASN A 147 15.33 3.32 -0.70
C ASN A 147 13.98 4.05 -0.58
N ALA A 148 13.14 3.70 0.39
CA ALA A 148 11.92 4.45 0.65
C ALA A 148 12.23 5.67 1.54
N PRO A 149 11.47 6.76 1.46
CA PRO A 149 11.60 7.89 2.37
C PRO A 149 11.49 7.45 3.83
N PRO A 150 12.19 8.09 4.75
CA PRO A 150 12.13 7.75 6.17
C PRO A 150 10.73 8.00 6.76
N PRO A 151 10.37 7.36 7.89
CA PRO A 151 9.04 7.46 8.48
C PRO A 151 8.58 8.88 8.80
N ASP A 152 9.45 9.73 9.31
CA ASP A 152 9.17 11.14 9.60
C ASP A 152 8.69 11.90 8.36
N LYS A 153 9.29 11.68 7.20
CA LYS A 153 8.85 12.29 5.93
C LYS A 153 7.50 11.79 5.46
N ARG A 154 7.19 10.53 5.72
CA ARG A 154 5.87 9.95 5.42
C ARG A 154 4.79 10.52 6.33
N ILE A 155 5.10 10.72 7.62
CA ILE A 155 4.19 11.35 8.59
C ILE A 155 3.98 12.83 8.25
N GLU A 156 5.03 13.56 7.90
CA GLU A 156 4.92 14.94 7.38
C GLU A 156 3.96 15.00 6.16
N ALA A 157 4.09 14.06 5.24
CA ALA A 157 3.19 13.99 4.08
C ALA A 157 1.73 13.72 4.49
N LEU A 158 1.49 12.85 5.49
CA LEU A 158 0.14 12.63 6.03
C LEU A 158 -0.46 13.90 6.63
N SER A 159 0.33 14.67 7.40
CA SER A 159 -0.11 15.95 7.99
C SER A 159 -0.56 16.92 6.90
N ILE A 160 0.30 17.15 5.89
CA ILE A 160 0.00 18.07 4.77
C ILE A 160 -1.26 17.63 4.02
N LEU A 161 -1.39 16.33 3.72
CA LEU A 161 -2.57 15.80 3.03
C LEU A 161 -3.85 15.98 3.84
N ALA A 162 -3.79 15.74 5.16
CA ALA A 162 -4.93 15.89 6.06
C ALA A 162 -5.35 17.36 6.22
N GLU A 163 -4.40 18.28 6.37
CA GLU A 163 -4.64 19.73 6.44
C GLU A 163 -5.32 20.25 5.17
N GLU A 164 -5.00 19.66 4.03
CA GLU A 164 -5.59 19.98 2.74
C GLU A 164 -6.94 19.26 2.46
N GLY A 165 -7.46 18.55 3.47
CA GLY A 165 -8.77 17.87 3.41
C GLY A 165 -8.78 16.62 2.53
N ILE A 166 -7.63 16.05 2.19
CA ILE A 166 -7.53 14.81 1.43
C ILE A 166 -7.75 13.63 2.37
N PRO A 167 -8.70 12.72 2.09
CA PRO A 167 -8.92 11.54 2.91
C PRO A 167 -7.67 10.66 3.00
N CYS A 168 -7.16 10.46 4.23
CA CYS A 168 -5.96 9.68 4.47
C CYS A 168 -6.25 8.42 5.28
N SER A 169 -5.53 7.36 4.96
CA SER A 169 -5.39 6.15 5.76
C SER A 169 -3.92 5.77 5.90
N VAL A 170 -3.62 5.01 6.94
CA VAL A 170 -2.28 4.45 7.12
C VAL A 170 -2.31 2.94 6.95
N ARG A 171 -1.20 2.38 6.43
CA ARG A 171 -0.98 0.95 6.36
C ARG A 171 0.17 0.54 7.27
N ILE A 172 -0.11 -0.32 8.24
CA ILE A 172 0.90 -1.06 9.01
C ILE A 172 1.04 -2.42 8.32
N ASP A 173 1.75 -2.42 7.19
CA ASP A 173 1.79 -3.56 6.27
C ASP A 173 3.19 -3.69 5.63
N PRO A 174 4.01 -4.68 6.12
CA PRO A 174 3.65 -5.71 7.09
C PRO A 174 4.00 -5.37 8.56
N ILE A 175 3.28 -6.02 9.50
CA ILE A 175 3.75 -6.24 10.86
C ILE A 175 4.72 -7.42 10.81
N ILE A 176 5.95 -7.21 11.26
CA ILE A 176 7.04 -8.18 11.25
C ILE A 176 7.38 -8.53 12.70
N PRO A 177 7.13 -9.77 13.14
CA PRO A 177 7.45 -10.20 14.50
C PRO A 177 8.91 -9.96 14.87
N ASP A 178 9.19 -9.62 16.12
CA ASP A 178 10.53 -9.34 16.67
C ASP A 178 11.25 -8.17 15.94
N PHE A 179 10.54 -7.38 15.13
CA PHE A 179 11.17 -6.28 14.40
C PHE A 179 10.43 -4.94 14.54
N ASN A 180 9.13 -4.88 14.26
CA ASN A 180 8.34 -3.66 14.34
C ASN A 180 6.99 -3.86 15.08
N ASP A 181 6.75 -5.04 15.59
CA ASP A 181 5.55 -5.37 16.33
C ASP A 181 5.46 -4.69 17.70
N ASP A 182 6.59 -4.25 18.24
CA ASP A 182 6.69 -3.43 19.45
C ASP A 182 6.16 -1.99 19.27
N GLU A 183 6.07 -1.50 18.03
CA GLU A 183 5.69 -0.11 17.70
C GLU A 183 4.20 0.05 17.30
N ILE A 184 3.39 -1.01 17.33
CA ILE A 184 2.00 -1.01 16.80
C ILE A 184 1.16 0.13 17.40
N GLU A 185 1.10 0.21 18.71
CA GLU A 185 0.27 1.19 19.43
C GLU A 185 0.79 2.61 19.25
N GLU A 186 2.10 2.78 19.22
CA GLU A 186 2.76 4.06 19.02
C GLU A 186 2.54 4.59 17.60
N ILE A 187 2.65 3.71 16.57
CA ILE A 187 2.34 4.08 15.18
C ILE A 187 0.90 4.59 15.08
N VAL A 188 -0.08 3.82 15.61
CA VAL A 188 -1.50 4.20 15.54
C VAL A 188 -1.75 5.54 16.24
N SER A 189 -1.18 5.74 17.44
CA SER A 189 -1.31 6.99 18.17
C SER A 189 -0.70 8.17 17.41
N THR A 190 0.51 8.00 16.86
CA THR A 190 1.24 9.04 16.13
C THR A 190 0.49 9.50 14.88
N VAL A 191 -0.15 8.57 14.14
CA VAL A 191 -0.84 8.92 12.89
C VAL A 191 -2.30 9.31 13.09
N SER A 192 -2.88 9.06 14.26
CA SER A 192 -4.30 9.26 14.52
C SER A 192 -4.83 10.68 14.25
N PRO A 193 -4.05 11.78 14.40
CA PRO A 193 -4.54 13.11 14.04
C PRO A 193 -4.76 13.31 12.53
N PHE A 194 -4.09 12.51 11.69
CA PHE A 194 -4.03 12.74 10.24
C PHE A 194 -4.87 11.75 9.42
N VAL A 195 -5.33 10.64 10.03
CA VAL A 195 -5.99 9.56 9.28
C VAL A 195 -7.37 9.24 9.83
N LYS A 196 -8.20 8.60 9.02
CA LYS A 196 -9.54 8.12 9.41
C LYS A 196 -9.64 6.59 9.44
N HIS A 197 -8.63 5.90 8.89
CA HIS A 197 -8.63 4.45 8.76
C HIS A 197 -7.21 3.88 8.85
N VAL A 198 -7.09 2.73 9.49
CA VAL A 198 -5.85 1.95 9.54
C VAL A 198 -6.07 0.62 8.84
N VAL A 199 -5.14 0.27 7.96
CA VAL A 199 -5.06 -1.06 7.35
C VAL A 199 -3.89 -1.80 7.96
N ALA A 200 -4.10 -3.00 8.47
CA ALA A 200 -2.98 -3.80 8.96
C ALA A 200 -2.90 -5.17 8.29
N SER A 201 -1.70 -5.72 8.30
CA SER A 201 -1.42 -7.03 7.76
C SER A 201 -0.10 -7.54 8.33
N THR A 202 -0.05 -8.81 8.72
CA THR A 202 1.18 -9.45 9.16
C THR A 202 2.09 -9.78 7.97
N LEU A 203 3.34 -10.10 8.24
CA LEU A 203 4.30 -10.50 7.22
C LEU A 203 3.82 -11.73 6.45
N LYS A 204 3.81 -11.64 5.11
CA LYS A 204 3.42 -12.72 4.19
C LYS A 204 4.51 -12.92 3.13
N PRO A 205 5.66 -13.48 3.50
CA PRO A 205 6.75 -13.65 2.57
C PRO A 205 6.38 -14.62 1.45
N ARG A 206 7.04 -14.44 0.32
CA ARG A 206 7.18 -15.47 -0.69
C ARG A 206 8.54 -16.13 -0.54
N ARG A 207 8.71 -17.30 -1.14
CA ARG A 207 9.91 -18.14 -0.93
C ARG A 207 11.23 -17.38 -1.13
N ASP A 208 11.30 -16.52 -2.13
CA ASP A 208 12.47 -15.71 -2.44
C ASP A 208 12.76 -14.59 -1.43
N ALA A 209 11.77 -14.19 -0.62
CA ALA A 209 11.93 -13.16 0.38
C ALA A 209 12.58 -13.68 1.69
N PHE A 210 12.54 -15.00 1.95
CA PHE A 210 13.08 -15.57 3.18
C PHE A 210 14.54 -15.20 3.39
N GLU A 211 15.39 -15.35 2.38
CA GLU A 211 16.82 -15.02 2.48
C GLU A 211 17.10 -13.54 2.76
N ARG A 212 16.23 -12.65 2.24
CA ARG A 212 16.34 -11.23 2.54
C ARG A 212 15.91 -10.90 3.97
N LEU A 213 14.87 -11.57 4.45
CA LEU A 213 14.30 -11.37 5.79
C LEU A 213 15.22 -11.87 6.92
N LYS A 214 16.07 -12.87 6.67
CA LYS A 214 17.11 -13.32 7.63
C LYS A 214 18.04 -12.19 8.10
N ARG A 215 18.08 -11.07 7.36
CA ARG A 215 18.88 -9.90 7.73
C ARG A 215 18.30 -9.10 8.90
N ILE A 216 17.02 -9.28 9.22
CA ILE A 216 16.31 -8.49 10.22
C ILE A 216 15.59 -9.31 11.28
N ILE A 217 15.27 -10.58 11.00
CA ILE A 217 14.61 -11.49 11.94
C ILE A 217 15.15 -12.91 11.80
N ASP A 218 15.05 -13.69 12.86
CA ASP A 218 15.18 -15.13 12.81
C ASP A 218 13.90 -15.75 12.25
N ILE A 219 13.87 -15.88 10.91
CA ILE A 219 12.67 -16.33 10.20
C ILE A 219 12.36 -17.82 10.44
N GLU A 220 13.33 -18.61 10.90
CA GLU A 220 13.19 -20.04 11.18
C GLU A 220 12.52 -20.31 12.52
N LYS A 221 12.44 -19.30 13.38
CA LYS A 221 11.72 -19.33 14.67
C LYS A 221 10.22 -19.57 14.51
N TYR A 222 9.62 -19.29 13.33
CA TYR A 222 8.19 -19.31 13.12
C TYR A 222 7.73 -20.49 12.29
N GLU A 223 6.59 -21.08 12.69
CA GLU A 223 5.88 -22.10 11.92
C GLU A 223 5.09 -21.46 10.78
N TRP A 224 5.67 -21.44 9.59
CA TRP A 224 5.03 -20.83 8.43
C TRP A 224 4.00 -21.75 7.78
N GLN A 225 2.78 -21.25 7.64
CA GLN A 225 1.68 -21.93 6.96
C GLN A 225 1.54 -21.45 5.51
N ARG A 226 1.58 -22.35 4.55
CA ARG A 226 1.42 -21.99 3.15
C ARG A 226 -0.05 -21.80 2.80
N ILE A 227 -0.43 -20.59 2.34
CA ILE A 227 -1.77 -20.30 1.80
C ILE A 227 -1.58 -19.71 0.40
N GLY A 228 -1.92 -20.49 -0.63
CA GLY A 228 -1.63 -20.13 -2.02
C GLY A 228 -0.13 -20.00 -2.29
N ASN A 229 0.28 -18.83 -2.76
CA ASN A 229 1.68 -18.53 -3.11
C ASN A 229 2.46 -17.79 -2.01
N SER A 230 1.86 -17.58 -0.85
CA SER A 230 2.48 -16.87 0.28
C SER A 230 2.56 -17.78 1.51
N PHE A 231 3.50 -17.46 2.38
CA PHE A 231 3.63 -18.07 3.70
C PHE A 231 3.05 -17.12 4.74
N TYR A 232 2.31 -17.65 5.67
CA TYR A 232 1.62 -16.91 6.73
C TYR A 232 2.12 -17.37 8.09
N LEU A 233 2.19 -16.47 9.04
CA LEU A 233 2.33 -16.82 10.45
C LEU A 233 1.12 -17.66 10.91
N PRO A 234 1.25 -18.46 12.01
CA PRO A 234 0.10 -19.14 12.61
C PRO A 234 -1.07 -18.19 12.87
N GLN A 235 -2.30 -18.68 12.69
CA GLN A 235 -3.50 -17.84 12.79
C GLN A 235 -3.61 -17.12 14.14
N GLU A 236 -3.23 -17.78 15.22
CA GLU A 236 -3.26 -17.22 16.57
C GLU A 236 -2.31 -16.02 16.70
N LEU A 237 -1.10 -16.13 16.18
CA LEU A 237 -0.13 -15.04 16.20
C LEU A 237 -0.56 -13.86 15.32
N ARG A 238 -1.18 -14.14 14.17
CA ARG A 238 -1.75 -13.10 13.32
C ARG A 238 -2.89 -12.38 14.04
N ASN A 239 -3.79 -13.12 14.67
CA ASN A 239 -4.88 -12.56 15.45
C ASN A 239 -4.36 -11.70 16.61
N PHE A 240 -3.35 -12.16 17.34
CA PHE A 240 -2.74 -11.41 18.43
C PHE A 240 -2.27 -10.01 17.98
N TYR A 241 -1.55 -9.91 16.87
CA TYR A 241 -1.10 -8.61 16.34
C TYR A 241 -2.27 -7.75 15.86
N LEU A 242 -3.23 -8.35 15.15
CA LEU A 242 -4.36 -7.60 14.61
C LEU A 242 -5.30 -7.09 15.70
N GLU A 243 -5.49 -7.83 16.79
CA GLU A 243 -6.22 -7.37 17.96
C GLU A 243 -5.56 -6.18 18.66
N ARG A 244 -4.23 -6.14 18.69
CA ARG A 244 -3.49 -4.98 19.21
C ARG A 244 -3.74 -3.74 18.35
N VAL A 245 -3.65 -3.89 17.02
CA VAL A 245 -3.98 -2.78 16.10
C VAL A 245 -5.43 -2.35 16.30
N GLU A 246 -6.37 -3.28 16.36
CA GLU A 246 -7.79 -2.98 16.55
C GLU A 246 -8.05 -2.21 17.84
N LYS A 247 -7.49 -2.66 18.96
CA LYS A 247 -7.59 -1.97 20.26
C LYS A 247 -7.02 -0.56 20.21
N ALA A 248 -5.84 -0.40 19.58
CA ALA A 248 -5.23 0.91 19.39
C ALA A 248 -6.09 1.83 18.52
N CYS A 249 -6.68 1.31 17.44
CA CYS A 249 -7.58 2.07 16.58
C CYS A 249 -8.85 2.52 17.31
N ARG A 250 -9.47 1.63 18.07
CA ARG A 250 -10.66 1.98 18.89
C ARG A 250 -10.35 3.08 19.91
N LYS A 251 -9.21 3.00 20.59
CA LYS A 251 -8.75 4.02 21.54
C LYS A 251 -8.55 5.41 20.88
N ASN A 252 -8.20 5.43 19.60
CA ASN A 252 -7.95 6.65 18.85
C ASN A 252 -9.10 7.04 17.89
N ASN A 253 -10.29 6.45 18.02
CA ASN A 253 -11.47 6.70 17.19
C ASN A 253 -11.23 6.50 15.68
N LEU A 254 -10.38 5.55 15.31
CA LEU A 254 -10.07 5.20 13.93
C LEU A 254 -10.82 3.95 13.50
N SER A 255 -11.25 3.89 12.24
CA SER A 255 -11.71 2.63 11.65
C SER A 255 -10.54 1.73 11.28
N PHE A 256 -10.78 0.41 11.25
CA PHE A 256 -9.73 -0.60 11.06
C PHE A 256 -10.13 -1.62 10.00
N GLY A 257 -9.18 -2.03 9.17
CA GLY A 257 -9.29 -3.11 8.21
C GLY A 257 -8.07 -4.03 8.19
N ALA A 258 -8.31 -5.35 8.13
CA ALA A 258 -7.27 -6.35 8.03
C ALA A 258 -7.12 -6.84 6.57
N CYS A 259 -5.89 -6.77 6.02
CA CYS A 259 -5.66 -7.12 4.63
C CYS A 259 -5.20 -8.58 4.47
N ARG A 260 -6.07 -9.44 3.90
CA ARG A 260 -5.76 -10.85 3.59
C ARG A 260 -5.35 -11.67 4.82
N GLU A 261 -6.04 -11.53 5.92
CA GLU A 261 -5.70 -12.20 7.18
C GLU A 261 -6.72 -13.27 7.62
N GLY A 262 -7.93 -13.26 7.04
CA GLY A 262 -9.02 -14.06 7.57
C GLY A 262 -9.52 -13.54 8.94
N TYR A 263 -9.17 -12.34 9.29
CA TYR A 263 -9.55 -11.65 10.52
C TYR A 263 -10.82 -10.82 10.28
N LYS A 264 -11.78 -10.91 11.21
CA LYS A 264 -13.00 -10.09 11.17
C LYS A 264 -12.70 -8.71 11.75
N PHE A 265 -12.81 -7.68 10.94
CA PHE A 265 -12.58 -6.29 11.32
C PHE A 265 -13.89 -5.47 11.26
N TYR A 266 -13.90 -4.28 11.85
CA TYR A 266 -15.11 -3.45 11.98
C TYR A 266 -15.16 -2.27 10.99
N GLY A 267 -14.13 -2.02 10.21
CA GLY A 267 -14.14 -0.99 9.17
C GLY A 267 -15.04 -1.34 7.99
N LYS A 268 -15.53 -0.34 7.27
CA LYS A 268 -16.42 -0.53 6.10
C LYS A 268 -15.74 -1.29 4.95
N THR A 269 -14.43 -1.06 4.76
CA THR A 269 -13.61 -1.74 3.75
C THR A 269 -12.25 -2.10 4.32
N CYS A 270 -11.62 -3.16 3.79
CA CYS A 270 -10.30 -3.60 4.25
C CYS A 270 -9.16 -2.68 3.80
N ASP A 271 -9.37 -1.82 2.81
CA ASP A 271 -8.33 -0.98 2.18
C ASP A 271 -8.53 0.52 2.38
N GLY A 272 -9.60 0.94 3.08
CA GLY A 272 -9.91 2.34 3.30
C GLY A 272 -10.60 3.03 2.12
N SER A 273 -10.98 2.30 1.07
CA SER A 273 -11.63 2.88 -0.12
C SER A 273 -12.95 3.58 0.16
N HIS A 274 -13.65 3.22 1.25
CA HIS A 274 -14.87 3.92 1.66
C HIS A 274 -14.64 5.43 1.90
N LEU A 275 -13.42 5.85 2.20
CA LEU A 275 -13.09 7.25 2.45
C LEU A 275 -13.17 8.12 1.18
N ILE A 276 -12.93 7.55 -0.01
CA ILE A 276 -13.01 8.29 -1.27
C ILE A 276 -14.43 8.55 -1.75
N PHE A 277 -15.41 7.87 -1.15
CA PHE A 277 -16.84 8.01 -1.46
C PHE A 277 -17.62 8.75 -0.36
N SER A 278 -16.92 9.28 0.66
CA SER A 278 -17.54 9.94 1.82
C SER A 278 -17.53 11.47 1.73
N LYS A 279 -17.28 12.01 0.50
CA LYS A 279 -17.36 13.46 0.24
C LYS A 279 -18.77 13.88 -0.02
#